data_20f628f328e864ebf664b5135c29f357
#
_entry.id   20f628f328e864ebf664b5135c29f357
#
_cell.length_a   1.000
_cell.length_b   1.000
_cell.length_c   1.000
_cell.angle_alpha   90.00
_cell.angle_beta   90.00
_cell.angle_gamma   90.00
#
_symmetry.space_group_name_H-M   'P 1'
#
loop_
_entity.id
_entity.type
_entity.pdbx_description
1 polymer ?
#
loop_
_entity_poly.entity_id
_entity_poly.type
_entity_poly.pdbx_seq_one_letter_code
_entity_poly.pdbx_strand_id
1 'polypeptide(L)'
;MSLDNSTENRDLEEKEEIPKNEHNEQGEQNENNEHIPTLEDKPLKEYIGISILCFLIAFGGFVFGFDTGTISGFINMTDFLERFGGTKADGTLYFSNVRTGLLIGLFNVGCAIGALFLSKVGDMYGRRVGIMTAMIIYIVGIIVQIASQHAWYQIMIGRIITGLAVGMLSVLCPLFISEVSPKHLRGTLVYCFQLMITLGIFLGYCTSYGTKKYSDSRQWRIPLGLCFAWALCLLGGMVRM
;
A
#
# COMPACT_ATOMS: atom_id res chain seq x y z
N MET A 1 18.87 -80.43 -26.40
CA MET A 1 19.70 -80.55 -25.23
C MET A 1 19.14 -79.57 -24.20
N SER A 2 18.34 -80.14 -23.36
CA SER A 2 18.35 -80.00 -21.91
C SER A 2 17.75 -78.67 -21.38
N LEU A 3 16.49 -78.73 -20.98
CA LEU A 3 16.06 -78.82 -19.56
C LEU A 3 16.03 -77.45 -18.88
N ASP A 4 15.06 -77.03 -18.14
CA ASP A 4 14.14 -77.74 -17.24
C ASP A 4 13.14 -76.73 -16.67
N ASN A 5 11.89 -77.10 -16.63
CA ASN A 5 11.06 -77.26 -15.46
C ASN A 5 11.60 -76.66 -14.15
N SER A 6 10.96 -75.61 -13.73
CA SER A 6 10.62 -75.42 -12.31
C SER A 6 10.06 -74.07 -12.01
N THR A 7 8.77 -73.86 -12.26
CA THR A 7 8.04 -72.82 -11.52
C THR A 7 6.53 -73.02 -11.62
N GLU A 8 6.16 -74.23 -11.34
CA GLU A 8 4.80 -74.54 -10.96
C GLU A 8 4.86 -74.90 -9.48
N ASN A 9 4.69 -73.88 -8.62
CA ASN A 9 4.28 -74.04 -7.21
C ASN A 9 4.56 -72.79 -6.43
N ARG A 10 3.65 -71.82 -6.54
CA ARG A 10 3.51 -70.83 -5.47
C ARG A 10 2.19 -70.05 -5.56
N ASP A 11 1.13 -70.72 -5.89
CA ASP A 11 -0.23 -70.13 -5.80
C ASP A 11 -1.05 -70.81 -4.70
N LEU A 12 -0.49 -70.97 -3.55
CA LEU A 12 -1.21 -71.42 -2.34
C LEU A 12 -0.59 -70.77 -1.11
N GLU A 13 -0.82 -69.48 -0.97
CA GLU A 13 -0.72 -68.83 0.35
C GLU A 13 -1.63 -67.59 0.33
N GLU A 14 -2.75 -67.86 0.90
CA GLU A 14 -3.20 -67.23 2.15
C GLU A 14 -3.94 -65.90 1.92
N LYS A 15 -5.21 -66.07 1.62
CA LYS A 15 -6.24 -65.06 1.86
C LYS A 15 -6.39 -64.92 3.36
N GLU A 16 -5.61 -64.10 4.02
CA GLU A 16 -5.95 -63.54 5.34
C GLU A 16 -7.04 -62.46 5.11
N GLU A 17 -8.25 -62.83 5.50
CA GLU A 17 -9.38 -61.91 5.67
C GLU A 17 -9.04 -60.90 6.75
N ILE A 18 -8.77 -59.65 6.38
CA ILE A 18 -8.74 -58.52 7.30
C ILE A 18 -10.22 -58.16 7.58
N PRO A 19 -10.68 -58.24 8.85
CA PRO A 19 -12.03 -57.85 9.19
C PRO A 19 -12.18 -56.31 8.98
N LYS A 20 -13.12 -55.97 8.14
CA LYS A 20 -13.57 -54.62 7.91
C LYS A 20 -14.11 -54.02 9.21
N ASN A 21 -13.33 -53.17 9.87
CA ASN A 21 -13.83 -52.27 10.90
C ASN A 21 -14.55 -51.05 10.23
N GLU A 22 -15.61 -51.31 9.51
CA GLU A 22 -16.46 -50.25 8.93
C GLU A 22 -17.33 -49.52 9.98
N HIS A 23 -17.29 -49.92 11.25
CA HIS A 23 -18.15 -49.36 12.28
C HIS A 23 -17.50 -48.30 13.16
N ASN A 24 -16.18 -48.06 13.08
CA ASN A 24 -15.53 -47.07 13.90
C ASN A 24 -15.21 -45.76 13.17
N GLU A 25 -15.22 -45.70 11.82
CA GLU A 25 -14.97 -44.47 11.11
C GLU A 25 -16.17 -43.50 11.08
N GLN A 26 -17.38 -43.98 11.34
CA GLN A 26 -18.57 -43.10 11.45
C GLN A 26 -18.76 -42.49 12.83
N GLY A 27 -18.11 -43.03 13.86
CA GLY A 27 -18.12 -42.47 15.21
C GLY A 27 -17.13 -41.31 15.40
N GLU A 28 -15.95 -41.41 14.79
CA GLU A 28 -14.93 -40.35 14.90
C GLU A 28 -15.17 -39.14 13.99
N GLN A 29 -16.00 -39.27 12.94
CA GLN A 29 -16.40 -38.12 12.10
C GLN A 29 -17.52 -37.26 12.74
N ASN A 30 -18.21 -37.77 13.76
CA ASN A 30 -19.27 -37.03 14.43
C ASN A 30 -18.84 -36.29 15.69
N GLU A 31 -17.68 -36.61 16.29
CA GLU A 31 -17.18 -35.88 17.47
C GLU A 31 -16.32 -34.65 17.10
N ASN A 32 -15.83 -34.53 15.86
CA ASN A 32 -15.07 -33.35 15.41
C ASN A 32 -15.92 -32.26 14.73
N ASN A 33 -17.24 -32.38 14.76
CA ASN A 33 -18.14 -31.26 14.53
C ASN A 33 -18.33 -30.43 15.80
N GLU A 34 -17.25 -30.13 16.54
CA GLU A 34 -17.25 -28.94 17.35
C GLU A 34 -17.51 -27.78 16.39
N HIS A 35 -18.67 -27.21 16.53
CA HIS A 35 -19.20 -26.05 15.88
C HIS A 35 -18.14 -24.94 15.94
N ILE A 36 -17.20 -24.94 14.97
CA ILE A 36 -16.38 -23.76 14.73
C ILE A 36 -17.41 -22.69 14.41
N PRO A 37 -17.61 -21.70 15.27
CA PRO A 37 -18.61 -20.66 15.02
C PRO A 37 -18.23 -20.06 13.67
N THR A 38 -18.99 -20.45 12.66
CA THR A 38 -18.88 -19.87 11.33
C THR A 38 -19.19 -18.40 11.56
N LEU A 39 -18.29 -17.53 11.11
CA LEU A 39 -18.38 -16.07 11.24
C LEU A 39 -19.65 -15.48 10.57
N GLU A 40 -20.56 -16.33 10.11
CA GLU A 40 -21.87 -15.98 9.55
C GLU A 40 -22.89 -15.45 10.57
N ASP A 41 -22.65 -15.64 11.86
CA ASP A 41 -23.63 -15.27 12.92
C ASP A 41 -23.39 -13.88 13.53
N LYS A 42 -22.37 -13.12 13.05
CA LYS A 42 -22.17 -11.77 13.54
C LYS A 42 -23.15 -10.79 12.88
N PRO A 43 -23.77 -9.88 13.65
CA PRO A 43 -24.71 -8.92 13.09
C PRO A 43 -24.02 -8.06 12.01
N LEU A 44 -24.71 -7.84 10.89
CA LEU A 44 -24.26 -7.07 9.73
C LEU A 44 -23.61 -5.72 10.10
N LYS A 45 -24.01 -5.16 11.23
CA LYS A 45 -23.47 -3.90 11.79
C LYS A 45 -21.98 -3.98 12.17
N GLU A 46 -21.48 -5.11 12.64
CA GLU A 46 -20.05 -5.29 12.96
C GLU A 46 -19.21 -5.33 11.66
N TYR A 47 -19.73 -5.98 10.61
CA TYR A 47 -19.05 -6.01 9.31
C TYR A 47 -18.98 -4.63 8.68
N ILE A 48 -20.00 -3.79 8.83
CA ILE A 48 -20.01 -2.42 8.33
C ILE A 48 -18.93 -1.59 9.05
N GLY A 49 -18.83 -1.70 10.37
CA GLY A 49 -17.81 -0.98 11.15
C GLY A 49 -16.39 -1.35 10.72
N ILE A 50 -16.10 -2.64 10.58
CA ILE A 50 -14.80 -3.14 10.10
C ILE A 50 -14.52 -2.65 8.67
N SER A 51 -15.52 -2.67 7.79
CA SER A 51 -15.35 -2.21 6.41
C SER A 51 -15.07 -0.71 6.32
N ILE A 52 -15.73 0.10 7.13
CA ILE A 52 -15.48 1.55 7.22
C ILE A 52 -14.06 1.81 7.73
N LEU A 53 -13.63 1.07 8.76
CA LEU A 53 -12.25 1.13 9.27
C LEU A 53 -11.23 0.80 8.19
N CYS A 54 -11.42 -0.33 7.51
CA CYS A 54 -10.53 -0.75 6.42
C CYS A 54 -10.51 0.26 5.26
N PHE A 55 -11.65 0.86 4.93
CA PHE A 55 -11.74 1.90 3.90
C PHE A 55 -10.96 3.16 4.30
N LEU A 56 -11.06 3.58 5.58
CA LEU A 56 -10.28 4.71 6.09
C LEU A 56 -8.76 4.41 6.02
N ILE A 57 -8.35 3.20 6.38
CA ILE A 57 -6.94 2.79 6.30
C ILE A 57 -6.49 2.73 4.82
N ALA A 58 -7.36 2.22 3.92
CA ALA A 58 -7.09 2.18 2.49
C ALA A 58 -6.94 3.59 1.87
N PHE A 59 -7.54 4.61 2.49
CA PHE A 59 -7.34 6.01 2.12
C PHE A 59 -5.87 6.46 2.27
N GLY A 60 -5.07 5.79 3.10
CA GLY A 60 -3.61 5.98 3.12
C GLY A 60 -2.96 5.66 1.77
N GLY A 61 -3.47 4.65 1.05
CA GLY A 61 -3.06 4.36 -0.33
C GLY A 61 -3.42 5.49 -1.30
N PHE A 62 -4.59 6.10 -1.13
CA PHE A 62 -5.00 7.27 -1.93
C PHE A 62 -4.03 8.45 -1.76
N VAL A 63 -3.61 8.77 -0.54
CA VAL A 63 -2.62 9.84 -0.26
C VAL A 63 -1.30 9.54 -0.99
N PHE A 64 -0.82 8.30 -0.92
CA PHE A 64 0.36 7.86 -1.65
C PHE A 64 0.21 8.03 -3.17
N GLY A 65 -0.88 7.53 -3.73
CA GLY A 65 -1.14 7.62 -5.16
C GLY A 65 -1.25 9.07 -5.64
N PHE A 66 -1.96 9.91 -4.90
CA PHE A 66 -2.16 11.32 -5.24
C PHE A 66 -0.84 12.09 -5.24
N ASP A 67 0.04 11.86 -4.25
CA ASP A 67 1.38 12.45 -4.21
C ASP A 67 2.20 12.06 -5.45
N THR A 68 2.21 10.77 -5.81
CA THR A 68 2.93 10.25 -6.98
C THR A 68 2.40 10.86 -8.29
N GLY A 69 1.07 10.93 -8.45
CA GLY A 69 0.43 11.51 -9.63
C GLY A 69 0.69 13.01 -9.79
N THR A 70 0.67 13.73 -8.66
CA THR A 70 0.90 15.18 -8.62
C THR A 70 2.31 15.54 -9.11
N ILE A 71 3.35 14.82 -8.68
CA ILE A 71 4.74 15.10 -9.07
C ILE A 71 4.97 14.91 -10.55
N SER A 72 4.52 13.81 -11.08
CA SER A 72 4.64 13.56 -12.51
C SER A 72 3.98 14.66 -13.34
N GLY A 73 2.95 15.33 -12.77
CA GLY A 73 2.24 16.44 -13.40
C GLY A 73 3.00 17.77 -13.35
N PHE A 74 3.54 18.16 -12.18
CA PHE A 74 4.06 19.52 -12.02
C PHE A 74 5.51 19.71 -12.48
N ILE A 75 6.33 18.67 -12.63
CA ILE A 75 7.71 18.77 -13.12
C ILE A 75 7.81 19.45 -14.50
N ASN A 76 6.75 19.31 -15.31
CA ASN A 76 6.69 19.88 -16.65
C ASN A 76 5.91 21.21 -16.72
N MET A 77 5.56 21.81 -15.56
CA MET A 77 4.85 23.08 -15.52
C MET A 77 5.78 24.27 -15.73
N THR A 78 5.30 25.31 -16.44
CA THR A 78 6.11 26.47 -16.82
C THR A 78 6.69 27.23 -15.64
N ASP A 79 5.89 27.55 -14.61
CA ASP A 79 6.38 28.25 -13.41
C ASP A 79 7.42 27.40 -12.62
N PHE A 80 7.25 26.08 -12.60
CA PHE A 80 8.24 25.18 -11.99
C PHE A 80 9.55 25.18 -12.77
N LEU A 81 9.48 25.17 -14.10
CA LEU A 81 10.65 25.24 -14.99
C LEU A 81 11.36 26.59 -14.90
N GLU A 82 10.63 27.70 -14.78
CA GLU A 82 11.22 29.04 -14.61
C GLU A 82 11.99 29.18 -13.31
N ARG A 83 11.46 28.61 -12.22
CA ARG A 83 12.08 28.75 -10.88
C ARG A 83 13.21 27.76 -10.62
N PHE A 84 13.08 26.54 -11.07
CA PHE A 84 13.99 25.43 -10.72
C PHE A 84 14.70 24.83 -11.92
N GLY A 85 14.30 25.19 -13.15
CA GLY A 85 14.87 24.72 -14.39
C GLY A 85 16.12 25.50 -14.81
N GLY A 86 16.61 25.17 -16.00
CA GLY A 86 17.67 25.88 -16.71
C GLY A 86 17.19 26.29 -18.09
N THR A 87 17.85 27.26 -18.69
CA THR A 87 17.57 27.73 -20.05
C THR A 87 18.55 27.06 -21.03
N LYS A 88 18.05 26.45 -22.10
CA LYS A 88 18.88 26.00 -23.22
C LYS A 88 19.38 27.17 -24.04
N ALA A 89 20.40 26.93 -24.87
CA ALA A 89 20.89 27.91 -25.84
C ALA A 89 19.78 28.45 -26.78
N ASP A 90 18.74 27.67 -27.02
CA ASP A 90 17.57 28.02 -27.83
C ASP A 90 16.53 28.84 -27.08
N GLY A 91 16.77 29.27 -25.83
CA GLY A 91 15.83 30.01 -25.01
C GLY A 91 14.70 29.16 -24.39
N THR A 92 14.65 27.87 -24.65
CA THR A 92 13.65 26.97 -24.08
C THR A 92 14.00 26.58 -22.65
N LEU A 93 13.02 26.72 -21.75
CA LEU A 93 13.15 26.27 -20.38
C LEU A 93 13.12 24.73 -20.31
N TYR A 94 14.02 24.14 -19.56
CA TYR A 94 14.03 22.69 -19.33
C TYR A 94 14.45 22.33 -17.90
N PHE A 95 13.91 21.25 -17.41
CA PHE A 95 14.39 20.63 -16.18
C PHE A 95 15.38 19.50 -16.56
N SER A 96 16.57 19.54 -15.99
CA SER A 96 17.59 18.53 -16.33
C SER A 96 17.08 17.12 -15.99
N ASN A 97 17.24 16.17 -16.92
CA ASN A 97 16.86 14.78 -16.72
C ASN A 97 17.50 14.18 -15.46
N VAL A 98 18.71 14.62 -15.11
CA VAL A 98 19.41 14.20 -13.88
C VAL A 98 18.67 14.70 -12.65
N ARG A 99 18.20 15.95 -12.62
CA ARG A 99 17.44 16.50 -11.49
C ARG A 99 16.07 15.84 -11.35
N THR A 100 15.39 15.57 -12.46
CA THR A 100 14.14 14.80 -12.47
C THR A 100 14.37 13.40 -11.93
N GLY A 101 15.39 12.73 -12.37
CA GLY A 101 15.79 11.40 -11.88
C GLY A 101 16.11 11.40 -10.38
N LEU A 102 16.81 12.44 -9.90
CA LEU A 102 17.11 12.59 -8.47
C LEU A 102 15.85 12.81 -7.63
N LEU A 103 14.90 13.67 -8.07
CA LEU A 103 13.66 13.90 -7.35
C LEU A 103 12.82 12.63 -7.20
N ILE A 104 12.73 11.83 -8.24
CA ILE A 104 11.97 10.57 -8.23
C ILE A 104 12.78 9.47 -7.52
N GLY A 105 14.08 9.37 -7.80
CA GLY A 105 14.95 8.33 -7.25
C GLY A 105 15.10 8.47 -5.73
N LEU A 106 15.37 9.67 -5.22
CA LEU A 106 15.52 9.91 -3.79
C LEU A 106 14.22 9.72 -3.02
N PHE A 107 13.07 10.03 -3.63
CA PHE A 107 11.77 9.67 -3.05
C PHE A 107 11.64 8.15 -2.88
N ASN A 108 11.99 7.36 -3.90
CA ASN A 108 11.94 5.89 -3.83
C ASN A 108 12.95 5.32 -2.80
N VAL A 109 14.14 5.91 -2.70
CA VAL A 109 15.11 5.54 -1.65
C VAL A 109 14.52 5.86 -0.26
N GLY A 110 13.89 7.03 -0.09
CA GLY A 110 13.15 7.37 1.12
C GLY A 110 12.07 6.33 1.44
N CYS A 111 11.28 5.91 0.44
CA CYS A 111 10.26 4.88 0.61
C CYS A 111 10.86 3.55 1.08
N ALA A 112 11.97 3.11 0.49
CA ALA A 112 12.64 1.87 0.90
C ALA A 112 13.13 1.94 2.34
N ILE A 113 13.76 3.04 2.75
CA ILE A 113 14.22 3.25 4.13
C ILE A 113 13.01 3.31 5.08
N GLY A 114 11.97 4.03 4.73
CA GLY A 114 10.72 4.12 5.52
C GLY A 114 10.06 2.77 5.72
N ALA A 115 9.97 1.96 4.66
CA ALA A 115 9.40 0.63 4.70
C ALA A 115 10.20 -0.34 5.59
N LEU A 116 11.54 -0.28 5.55
CA LEU A 116 12.40 -1.21 6.26
C LEU A 116 12.61 -0.84 7.75
N PHE A 117 12.80 0.45 8.04
CA PHE A 117 13.20 0.90 9.37
C PHE A 117 12.06 1.55 10.14
N LEU A 118 11.30 2.45 9.52
CA LEU A 118 10.26 3.19 10.23
C LEU A 118 8.99 2.38 10.44
N SER A 119 8.70 1.38 9.59
CA SER A 119 7.55 0.49 9.80
C SER A 119 7.61 -0.27 11.12
N LYS A 120 8.82 -0.50 11.66
CA LYS A 120 9.02 -1.10 13.00
C LYS A 120 8.34 -0.31 14.13
N VAL A 121 8.16 1.00 13.96
CA VAL A 121 7.41 1.82 14.93
C VAL A 121 5.96 1.30 15.04
N GLY A 122 5.34 0.93 13.92
CA GLY A 122 4.02 0.32 13.92
C GLY A 122 3.98 -1.09 14.53
N ASP A 123 5.10 -1.83 14.48
CA ASP A 123 5.23 -3.14 15.14
C ASP A 123 5.36 -3.00 16.67
N MET A 124 6.11 -2.00 17.14
CA MET A 124 6.43 -1.80 18.56
C MET A 124 5.30 -1.06 19.31
N TYR A 125 4.75 -0.01 18.73
CA TYR A 125 3.77 0.87 19.38
C TYR A 125 2.32 0.65 18.89
N GLY A 126 2.12 -0.27 17.98
CA GLY A 126 0.84 -0.59 17.39
C GLY A 126 0.60 0.11 16.04
N ARG A 127 -0.19 -0.55 15.18
CA ARG A 127 -0.42 -0.14 13.77
C ARG A 127 -1.01 1.28 13.68
N ARG A 128 -1.94 1.61 14.55
CA ARG A 128 -2.58 2.94 14.60
C ARG A 128 -1.56 4.04 14.85
N VAL A 129 -0.70 3.87 15.86
CA VAL A 129 0.35 4.85 16.20
C VAL A 129 1.35 4.97 15.05
N GLY A 130 1.71 3.84 14.42
CA GLY A 130 2.57 3.84 13.24
C GLY A 130 2.00 4.69 12.10
N ILE A 131 0.73 4.50 11.72
CA ILE A 131 0.08 5.28 10.67
C ILE A 131 0.01 6.77 11.03
N MET A 132 -0.34 7.11 12.27
CA MET A 132 -0.35 8.51 12.73
C MET A 132 1.04 9.15 12.64
N THR A 133 2.09 8.45 13.07
CA THR A 133 3.48 8.91 12.96
C THR A 133 3.87 9.13 11.51
N ALA A 134 3.52 8.21 10.61
CA ALA A 134 3.76 8.36 9.18
C ALA A 134 3.07 9.62 8.62
N MET A 135 1.82 9.88 9.01
CA MET A 135 1.10 11.08 8.57
C MET A 135 1.76 12.37 9.07
N ILE A 136 2.25 12.40 10.30
CA ILE A 136 2.96 13.58 10.84
C ILE A 136 4.24 13.82 10.03
N ILE A 137 5.04 12.79 9.77
CA ILE A 137 6.27 12.90 8.96
C ILE A 137 5.91 13.37 7.54
N TYR A 138 4.84 12.84 6.95
CA TYR A 138 4.36 13.25 5.63
C TYR A 138 4.00 14.74 5.58
N ILE A 139 3.23 15.22 6.56
CA ILE A 139 2.82 16.63 6.68
C ILE A 139 4.05 17.54 6.77
N VAL A 140 5.05 17.18 7.58
CA VAL A 140 6.31 17.93 7.68
C VAL A 140 7.01 17.99 6.32
N GLY A 141 7.09 16.86 5.60
CA GLY A 141 7.68 16.81 4.27
C GLY A 141 6.97 17.69 3.25
N ILE A 142 5.64 17.72 3.25
CA ILE A 142 4.85 18.61 2.38
C ILE A 142 5.06 20.10 2.74
N ILE A 143 5.12 20.45 4.02
CA ILE A 143 5.40 21.83 4.45
C ILE A 143 6.76 22.29 3.92
N VAL A 144 7.78 21.45 4.03
CA VAL A 144 9.14 21.75 3.51
C VAL A 144 9.10 21.97 1.99
N GLN A 145 8.32 21.18 1.25
CA GLN A 145 8.16 21.34 -0.19
C GLN A 145 7.43 22.64 -0.55
N ILE A 146 6.30 22.94 0.09
CA ILE A 146 5.51 24.16 -0.17
C ILE A 146 6.30 25.42 0.18
N ALA A 147 7.12 25.38 1.22
CA ALA A 147 7.96 26.50 1.64
C ALA A 147 9.12 26.80 0.68
N SER A 148 9.40 25.92 -0.27
CA SER A 148 10.46 26.12 -1.27
C SER A 148 10.12 27.30 -2.18
N GLN A 149 11.05 28.26 -2.31
CA GLN A 149 10.87 29.43 -3.18
C GLN A 149 11.83 29.45 -4.38
N HIS A 150 13.12 29.13 -4.18
CA HIS A 150 14.14 29.19 -5.22
C HIS A 150 15.10 28.00 -5.21
N ALA A 151 15.10 27.19 -4.15
CA ALA A 151 16.08 26.14 -3.94
C ALA A 151 15.51 24.77 -4.31
N TRP A 152 15.89 24.21 -5.47
CA TRP A 152 15.46 22.89 -5.91
C TRP A 152 15.83 21.76 -4.92
N TYR A 153 16.96 21.91 -4.20
CA TYR A 153 17.39 20.96 -3.19
C TYR A 153 16.44 20.91 -1.97
N GLN A 154 15.71 21.98 -1.68
CA GLN A 154 14.72 22.01 -0.62
C GLN A 154 13.52 21.10 -0.97
N ILE A 155 13.09 21.13 -2.23
CA ILE A 155 12.06 20.19 -2.71
C ILE A 155 12.57 18.76 -2.60
N MET A 156 13.83 18.51 -2.96
CA MET A 156 14.46 17.20 -2.88
C MET A 156 14.49 16.65 -1.44
N ILE A 157 14.87 17.48 -0.45
CA ILE A 157 14.84 17.11 0.97
C ILE A 157 13.41 16.79 1.40
N GLY A 158 12.44 17.63 1.04
CA GLY A 158 11.02 17.37 1.30
C GLY A 158 10.56 16.05 0.69
N ARG A 159 11.08 15.67 -0.49
CA ARG A 159 10.81 14.39 -1.14
C ARG A 159 11.34 13.18 -0.37
N ILE A 160 12.52 13.28 0.17
CA ILE A 160 13.06 12.21 1.03
C ILE A 160 12.17 12.02 2.25
N ILE A 161 11.76 13.12 2.90
CA ILE A 161 10.91 13.08 4.09
C ILE A 161 9.52 12.49 3.77
N THR A 162 8.88 12.95 2.69
CA THR A 162 7.59 12.36 2.27
C THR A 162 7.75 10.91 1.83
N GLY A 163 8.85 10.55 1.17
CA GLY A 163 9.18 9.17 0.83
C GLY A 163 9.25 8.25 2.06
N LEU A 164 9.95 8.67 3.12
CA LEU A 164 10.00 7.92 4.38
C LEU A 164 8.59 7.61 4.92
N ALA A 165 7.73 8.60 4.94
CA ALA A 165 6.35 8.45 5.40
C ALA A 165 5.52 7.51 4.52
N VAL A 166 5.60 7.70 3.21
CA VAL A 166 4.88 6.88 2.23
C VAL A 166 5.36 5.43 2.26
N GLY A 167 6.67 5.20 2.40
CA GLY A 167 7.22 3.86 2.55
C GLY A 167 6.69 3.16 3.81
N MET A 168 6.59 3.87 4.92
CA MET A 168 5.98 3.34 6.15
C MET A 168 4.51 2.99 5.94
N LEU A 169 3.72 3.85 5.27
CA LEU A 169 2.30 3.61 4.98
C LEU A 169 2.09 2.43 4.03
N SER A 170 2.94 2.27 3.03
CA SER A 170 2.81 1.18 2.05
C SER A 170 2.90 -0.21 2.68
N VAL A 171 3.57 -0.33 3.83
CA VAL A 171 3.66 -1.57 4.61
C VAL A 171 2.55 -1.64 5.66
N LEU A 172 2.36 -0.59 6.45
CA LEU A 172 1.46 -0.61 7.61
C LEU A 172 -0.02 -0.67 7.21
N CYS A 173 -0.43 0.02 6.13
CA CYS A 173 -1.86 0.04 5.76
C CYS A 173 -2.36 -1.34 5.30
N PRO A 174 -1.75 -2.04 4.31
CA PRO A 174 -2.23 -3.35 3.89
C PRO A 174 -2.07 -4.39 5.02
N LEU A 175 -1.04 -4.28 5.85
CA LEU A 175 -0.84 -5.16 6.99
C LEU A 175 -1.98 -4.98 8.02
N PHE A 176 -2.30 -3.75 8.39
CA PHE A 176 -3.40 -3.46 9.31
C PHE A 176 -4.75 -3.92 8.75
N ILE A 177 -5.01 -3.68 7.46
CA ILE A 177 -6.22 -4.19 6.78
C ILE A 177 -6.26 -5.71 6.89
N SER A 178 -5.16 -6.41 6.66
CA SER A 178 -5.12 -7.87 6.70
C SER A 178 -5.33 -8.44 8.12
N GLU A 179 -4.91 -7.72 9.16
CA GLU A 179 -5.07 -8.12 10.56
C GLU A 179 -6.52 -7.93 11.06
N VAL A 180 -7.19 -6.86 10.64
CA VAL A 180 -8.54 -6.49 11.08
C VAL A 180 -9.63 -7.18 10.26
N SER A 181 -9.34 -7.53 9.01
CA SER A 181 -10.33 -8.07 8.07
C SER A 181 -10.71 -9.52 8.38
N PRO A 182 -12.02 -9.87 8.25
CA PRO A 182 -12.47 -11.26 8.26
C PRO A 182 -11.78 -12.07 7.17
N LYS A 183 -11.52 -13.36 7.42
CA LYS A 183 -10.75 -14.24 6.52
C LYS A 183 -11.26 -14.23 5.07
N HIS A 184 -12.58 -14.26 4.87
CA HIS A 184 -13.20 -14.32 3.54
C HIS A 184 -13.20 -12.97 2.80
N LEU A 185 -13.11 -11.82 3.49
CA LEU A 185 -13.06 -10.48 2.88
C LEU A 185 -11.66 -9.89 2.79
N ARG A 186 -10.66 -10.52 3.45
CA ARG A 186 -9.29 -10.00 3.56
C ARG A 186 -8.69 -9.64 2.20
N GLY A 187 -8.80 -10.55 1.23
CA GLY A 187 -8.27 -10.31 -0.12
C GLY A 187 -8.90 -9.08 -0.76
N THR A 188 -10.24 -8.99 -0.76
CA THR A 188 -10.98 -7.87 -1.33
C THR A 188 -10.60 -6.53 -0.71
N LEU A 189 -10.48 -6.47 0.63
CA LEU A 189 -10.14 -5.23 1.34
C LEU A 189 -8.69 -4.79 1.11
N VAL A 190 -7.75 -5.73 0.97
CA VAL A 190 -6.37 -5.41 0.56
C VAL A 190 -6.32 -4.91 -0.89
N TYR A 191 -7.13 -5.48 -1.80
CA TYR A 191 -7.23 -4.94 -3.16
C TYR A 191 -7.85 -3.54 -3.20
N CYS A 192 -8.75 -3.20 -2.26
CA CYS A 192 -9.25 -1.83 -2.13
C CYS A 192 -8.13 -0.81 -1.84
N PHE A 193 -7.10 -1.19 -1.08
CA PHE A 193 -5.93 -0.34 -0.87
C PHE A 193 -5.20 -0.04 -2.20
N GLN A 194 -4.99 -1.06 -3.04
CA GLN A 194 -4.37 -0.88 -4.36
C GLN A 194 -5.25 -0.04 -5.30
N LEU A 195 -6.58 -0.24 -5.25
CA LEU A 195 -7.53 0.58 -6.00
C LEU A 195 -7.44 2.05 -5.59
N MET A 196 -7.32 2.34 -4.30
CA MET A 196 -7.17 3.70 -3.79
C MET A 196 -5.86 4.36 -4.26
N ILE A 197 -4.75 3.61 -4.39
CA ILE A 197 -3.50 4.13 -4.97
C ILE A 197 -3.73 4.57 -6.42
N THR A 198 -4.32 3.72 -7.24
CA THR A 198 -4.56 4.03 -8.67
C THR A 198 -5.52 5.20 -8.85
N LEU A 199 -6.58 5.27 -8.04
CA LEU A 199 -7.51 6.39 -8.00
C LEU A 199 -6.80 7.69 -7.60
N GLY A 200 -5.92 7.62 -6.59
CA GLY A 200 -5.09 8.73 -6.16
C GLY A 200 -4.20 9.26 -7.29
N ILE A 201 -3.49 8.37 -7.99
CA ILE A 201 -2.64 8.72 -9.13
C ILE A 201 -3.48 9.43 -10.20
N PHE A 202 -4.63 8.88 -10.57
CA PHE A 202 -5.53 9.45 -11.57
C PHE A 202 -5.97 10.87 -11.18
N LEU A 203 -6.44 11.05 -9.94
CA LEU A 203 -6.89 12.37 -9.46
C LEU A 203 -5.72 13.36 -9.32
N GLY A 204 -4.52 12.89 -8.98
CA GLY A 204 -3.31 13.70 -8.97
C GLY A 204 -2.97 14.26 -10.35
N TYR A 205 -3.07 13.44 -11.41
CA TYR A 205 -2.91 13.90 -12.79
C TYR A 205 -4.02 14.88 -13.21
N CYS A 206 -5.28 14.58 -12.89
CA CYS A 206 -6.41 15.47 -13.19
C CYS A 206 -6.23 16.84 -12.53
N THR A 207 -5.80 16.86 -11.27
CA THR A 207 -5.54 18.11 -10.53
C THR A 207 -4.40 18.88 -11.18
N SER A 208 -3.29 18.22 -11.50
CA SER A 208 -2.13 18.84 -12.17
C SER A 208 -2.52 19.40 -13.55
N TYR A 209 -3.36 18.68 -14.30
CA TYR A 209 -3.88 19.18 -15.58
C TYR A 209 -4.77 20.41 -15.41
N GLY A 210 -5.65 20.40 -14.40
CA GLY A 210 -6.52 21.54 -14.08
C GLY A 210 -5.74 22.79 -13.66
N THR A 211 -4.66 22.62 -12.90
CA THR A 211 -3.82 23.73 -12.40
C THR A 211 -2.85 24.28 -13.44
N LYS A 212 -2.63 23.57 -14.55
CA LYS A 212 -1.76 24.03 -15.66
C LYS A 212 -2.21 25.37 -16.26
N LYS A 213 -3.49 25.76 -16.11
CA LYS A 213 -4.02 27.02 -16.62
C LYS A 213 -3.51 28.26 -15.88
N TYR A 214 -3.01 28.10 -14.65
CA TYR A 214 -2.48 29.22 -13.88
C TYR A 214 -1.04 29.54 -14.33
N SER A 215 -0.68 30.82 -14.37
CA SER A 215 0.67 31.28 -14.74
C SER A 215 1.55 31.57 -13.52
N ASP A 216 1.04 31.37 -12.30
CA ASP A 216 1.69 31.71 -11.04
C ASP A 216 2.12 30.48 -10.26
N SER A 217 2.81 30.67 -9.14
CA SER A 217 3.18 29.62 -8.15
C SER A 217 2.01 28.75 -7.71
N ARG A 218 0.77 29.19 -7.92
CA ARG A 218 -0.44 28.41 -7.65
C ARG A 218 -0.47 27.10 -8.43
N GLN A 219 0.21 27.06 -9.58
CA GLN A 219 0.26 25.92 -10.50
C GLN A 219 0.70 24.63 -9.79
N TRP A 220 1.75 24.66 -9.01
CA TRP A 220 2.30 23.49 -8.29
C TRP A 220 1.96 23.47 -6.78
N ARG A 221 1.65 24.64 -6.19
CA ARG A 221 1.29 24.72 -4.76
C ARG A 221 -0.11 24.21 -4.47
N ILE A 222 -1.07 24.35 -5.39
CA ILE A 222 -2.44 23.84 -5.20
C ILE A 222 -2.44 22.29 -5.11
N PRO A 223 -1.80 21.54 -6.03
CA PRO A 223 -1.73 20.10 -5.90
C PRO A 223 -1.05 19.64 -4.59
N LEU A 224 0.05 20.29 -4.18
CA LEU A 224 0.71 19.99 -2.89
C LEU A 224 -0.17 20.37 -1.68
N GLY A 225 -0.92 21.44 -1.75
CA GLY A 225 -1.89 21.83 -0.71
C GLY A 225 -3.02 20.82 -0.55
N LEU A 226 -3.46 20.19 -1.66
CA LEU A 226 -4.42 19.08 -1.60
C LEU A 226 -3.81 17.83 -0.94
N CYS A 227 -2.55 17.52 -1.21
CA CYS A 227 -1.85 16.44 -0.49
C CYS A 227 -1.88 16.67 1.04
N PHE A 228 -1.66 17.92 1.46
CA PHE A 228 -1.75 18.31 2.87
C PHE A 228 -3.17 18.12 3.43
N ALA A 229 -4.21 18.54 2.69
CA ALA A 229 -5.60 18.38 3.11
C ALA A 229 -5.99 16.89 3.26
N TRP A 230 -5.59 16.05 2.33
CA TRP A 230 -5.83 14.60 2.40
C TRP A 230 -5.12 13.95 3.57
N ALA A 231 -3.87 14.36 3.85
CA ALA A 231 -3.12 13.86 5.00
C ALA A 231 -3.79 14.24 6.33
N LEU A 232 -4.29 15.46 6.47
CA LEU A 232 -5.06 15.89 7.64
C LEU A 232 -6.37 15.12 7.80
N CYS A 233 -7.06 14.83 6.70
CA CYS A 233 -8.27 14.02 6.72
C CYS A 233 -8.00 12.62 7.25
N LEU A 234 -6.95 11.95 6.78
CA LEU A 234 -6.55 10.63 7.26
C LEU A 234 -6.12 10.67 8.74
N LEU A 235 -5.29 11.65 9.11
CA LEU A 235 -4.84 11.82 10.49
C LEU A 235 -6.04 12.04 11.44
N GLY A 236 -6.97 12.91 11.07
CA GLY A 236 -8.19 13.18 11.85
C GLY A 236 -9.09 11.96 11.98
N GLY A 237 -9.21 11.16 10.92
CA GLY A 237 -9.91 9.89 10.94
C GLY A 237 -9.28 8.88 11.90
N MET A 238 -7.95 8.76 11.88
CA MET A 238 -7.21 7.85 12.76
C MET A 238 -7.22 8.27 14.23
N VAL A 239 -7.26 9.58 14.52
CA VAL A 239 -7.37 10.09 15.92
C VAL A 239 -8.74 9.81 16.50
N ARG A 240 -9.81 9.85 15.68
CA ARG A 240 -11.19 9.66 16.14
C ARG A 240 -11.57 8.20 16.40
N MET A 241 -10.80 7.27 15.88
CA MET A 241 -10.91 5.82 16.10
C MET A 241 -10.16 5.37 17.35
#